data_c67573443f1f70a279a0f6ba251ed8ae
#
_entry.id   c67573443f1f70a279a0f6ba251ed8ae
#
_cell.length_a   1.000
_cell.length_b   1.000
_cell.length_c   1.000
_cell.angle_alpha   90.00
_cell.angle_beta   90.00
_cell.angle_gamma   90.00
#
_symmetry.space_group_name_H-M   'P 1'
#
loop_
_entity.id
_entity.type
_entity.pdbx_description
1 polymer ?
#
loop_
_entity_poly.entity_id
_entity_poly.type
_entity_poly.pdbx_seq_one_letter_code
_entity_poly.pdbx_strand_id
1 'polypeptide(L)'
;MGIYNGLFKKSKGSLGGVTFRGVNGQTVTSEKITKTTNPRTEAQMRQRVQLANLVSTYRLLQRSNLKGFQFKKKTQSDYNAFVANNINIVKCYLTKQEAAAQACIPAPYLFSQGSLPSIVVSQDSGTSRYVTSISLASLDSLMSGTDVKPVDVPIGILSACIIKDNAGWQEGDQLSYISFRQITDESSGFPYGSLYRSDIVLNLDDRRKVGDVIDSLGFDIFNHFLAHDASKIQGAFAWVHSRNVSGSLQVSTQRFVVYNNTYISHSTDEYLSKAIRSYADPSFVFLDAKDSLKQGESVPTSSYDVESVQIGYGQESPTLIPQPYFNLEASEMESGFRLFVDMKSVPTVTPTEMRATFVIDGVLQSITASNVEWNADLKRAIGNYSGITATDIQIVSLFLQNVQVL
;
A
#
# COMPACT_ATOMS: atom_id res chain seq x y z
N MET A 1 -20.25 -0.34 28.00
CA MET A 1 -19.30 -1.46 28.08
C MET A 1 -19.00 -1.70 29.55
N GLY A 2 -19.19 -2.91 30.05
CA GLY A 2 -18.96 -3.28 31.46
C GLY A 2 -17.83 -4.32 31.59
N ILE A 3 -17.14 -4.29 32.72
CA ILE A 3 -16.14 -5.31 33.07
C ILE A 3 -16.81 -6.28 34.08
N TYR A 4 -16.78 -7.56 33.75
CA TYR A 4 -17.43 -8.59 34.55
C TYR A 4 -16.40 -9.51 35.20
N ASN A 5 -16.44 -9.60 36.52
CA ASN A 5 -15.53 -10.44 37.35
C ASN A 5 -16.21 -11.66 37.99
N GLY A 6 -17.45 -11.98 37.61
CA GLY A 6 -18.25 -13.05 38.19
C GLY A 6 -18.16 -14.41 37.47
N LEU A 7 -19.24 -15.15 37.43
CA LEU A 7 -19.36 -16.54 36.96
C LEU A 7 -18.85 -16.77 35.53
N PHE A 8 -18.92 -15.75 34.66
CA PHE A 8 -18.48 -15.81 33.27
C PHE A 8 -17.03 -15.31 33.06
N LYS A 9 -16.19 -15.32 34.07
CA LYS A 9 -14.77 -14.99 33.97
C LYS A 9 -14.11 -15.87 32.89
N LYS A 10 -13.43 -15.24 31.92
CA LYS A 10 -12.83 -15.88 30.76
C LYS A 10 -13.81 -16.38 29.67
N SER A 11 -15.09 -16.08 29.79
CA SER A 11 -16.05 -16.42 28.72
C SER A 11 -15.81 -15.62 27.45
N LYS A 12 -15.96 -16.28 26.30
CA LYS A 12 -15.87 -15.67 24.98
C LYS A 12 -17.08 -16.12 24.14
N GLY A 13 -17.64 -15.22 23.34
CA GLY A 13 -18.79 -15.54 22.49
C GLY A 13 -19.98 -14.67 22.78
N SER A 14 -21.17 -15.04 22.27
CA SER A 14 -22.41 -14.31 22.46
C SER A 14 -23.46 -15.22 23.11
N LEU A 15 -24.18 -14.66 24.07
CA LEU A 15 -25.31 -15.33 24.73
C LEU A 15 -26.48 -14.33 24.73
N GLY A 16 -27.57 -14.69 24.04
CA GLY A 16 -28.70 -13.78 23.89
C GLY A 16 -28.32 -12.44 23.27
N GLY A 17 -28.66 -11.35 23.95
CA GLY A 17 -28.33 -9.97 23.53
C GLY A 17 -26.95 -9.48 23.97
N VAL A 18 -26.09 -10.33 24.55
CA VAL A 18 -24.81 -9.92 25.12
C VAL A 18 -23.64 -10.64 24.46
N THR A 19 -22.57 -9.92 24.20
CA THR A 19 -21.29 -10.44 23.69
C THR A 19 -20.21 -10.32 24.75
N PHE A 20 -19.49 -11.43 24.99
CA PHE A 20 -18.35 -11.52 25.92
C PHE A 20 -17.04 -11.54 25.14
N ARG A 21 -16.11 -10.68 25.51
CA ARG A 21 -14.77 -10.60 24.92
C ARG A 21 -13.70 -10.60 26.02
N GLY A 22 -12.67 -11.41 25.84
CA GLY A 22 -11.48 -11.35 26.70
C GLY A 22 -10.55 -10.21 26.25
N VAL A 23 -10.30 -9.27 27.15
CA VAL A 23 -9.36 -8.17 26.93
C VAL A 23 -8.41 -8.10 28.14
N ASN A 24 -7.13 -8.30 27.93
CA ASN A 24 -6.09 -8.22 28.98
C ASN A 24 -6.40 -9.07 30.23
N GLY A 25 -6.90 -10.29 30.04
CA GLY A 25 -7.24 -11.20 31.13
C GLY A 25 -8.60 -10.93 31.82
N GLN A 26 -9.29 -9.88 31.40
CA GLN A 26 -10.64 -9.53 31.88
C GLN A 26 -11.70 -9.91 30.84
N THR A 27 -12.89 -10.25 31.31
CA THR A 27 -14.05 -10.42 30.42
C THR A 27 -14.81 -9.10 30.33
N VAL A 28 -14.88 -8.56 29.13
CA VAL A 28 -15.64 -7.36 28.81
C VAL A 28 -16.96 -7.78 28.18
N THR A 29 -18.05 -7.25 28.71
CA THR A 29 -19.41 -7.46 28.16
C THR A 29 -19.86 -6.25 27.38
N SER A 30 -20.52 -6.48 26.26
CA SER A 30 -21.16 -5.44 25.46
C SER A 30 -22.48 -5.96 24.90
N GLU A 31 -23.40 -5.09 24.61
CA GLU A 31 -24.60 -5.44 23.85
C GLU A 31 -24.20 -6.08 22.52
N LYS A 32 -24.94 -7.11 22.12
CA LYS A 32 -24.77 -7.74 20.81
C LYS A 32 -25.26 -6.79 19.73
N ILE A 33 -24.37 -6.38 18.87
CA ILE A 33 -24.72 -5.57 17.70
C ILE A 33 -25.45 -6.47 16.71
N THR A 34 -26.77 -6.27 16.57
CA THR A 34 -27.64 -7.04 15.66
C THR A 34 -27.69 -6.44 14.27
N LYS A 35 -27.49 -5.13 14.15
CA LYS A 35 -27.46 -4.41 12.89
C LYS A 35 -26.28 -3.44 12.88
N THR A 36 -25.36 -3.64 11.94
CA THR A 36 -24.26 -2.71 11.73
C THR A 36 -24.58 -1.79 10.57
N THR A 37 -24.54 -0.50 10.80
CA THR A 37 -24.52 0.50 9.73
C THR A 37 -23.06 0.87 9.45
N ASN A 38 -22.70 0.91 8.18
CA ASN A 38 -21.40 1.42 7.75
C ASN A 38 -21.64 2.71 6.95
N PRO A 39 -21.72 3.87 7.60
CA PRO A 39 -22.13 5.12 6.97
C PRO A 39 -21.13 5.63 5.94
N ARG A 40 -19.93 5.04 5.87
CA ARG A 40 -18.89 5.47 4.93
C ARG A 40 -18.63 6.98 4.95
N THR A 41 -18.53 7.55 6.14
CA THR A 41 -18.24 8.97 6.29
C THR A 41 -16.85 9.30 5.74
N GLU A 42 -16.63 10.54 5.35
CA GLU A 42 -15.31 11.01 4.88
C GLU A 42 -14.18 10.63 5.84
N ALA A 43 -14.36 10.88 7.14
CA ALA A 43 -13.38 10.55 8.15
C ALA A 43 -13.05 9.04 8.19
N GLN A 44 -14.05 8.18 8.03
CA GLN A 44 -13.84 6.73 7.97
C GLN A 44 -13.09 6.31 6.70
N MET A 45 -13.40 6.92 5.55
CA MET A 45 -12.71 6.65 4.30
C MET A 45 -11.27 7.12 4.33
N ARG A 46 -10.99 8.31 4.87
CA ARG A 46 -9.63 8.80 5.11
C ARG A 46 -8.82 7.82 5.96
N GLN A 47 -9.38 7.33 7.06
CA GLN A 47 -8.71 6.33 7.89
C GLN A 47 -8.44 5.02 7.14
N ARG A 48 -9.38 4.53 6.34
CA ARG A 48 -9.19 3.31 5.54
C ARG A 48 -8.04 3.46 4.55
N VAL A 49 -8.03 4.58 3.83
CA VAL A 49 -6.98 4.90 2.85
C VAL A 49 -5.60 5.00 3.52
N GLN A 50 -5.51 5.65 4.68
CA GLN A 50 -4.27 5.75 5.45
C GLN A 50 -3.80 4.41 6.02
N LEU A 51 -4.74 3.58 6.49
CA LEU A 51 -4.42 2.27 7.07
C LEU A 51 -4.01 1.24 6.02
N ALA A 52 -4.46 1.34 4.78
CA ALA A 52 -4.29 0.30 3.78
C ALA A 52 -2.81 -0.07 3.58
N ASN A 53 -1.96 0.90 3.26
CA ASN A 53 -0.53 0.64 3.07
C ASN A 53 0.20 0.29 4.37
N LEU A 54 -0.20 0.88 5.50
CA LEU A 54 0.34 0.54 6.82
C LEU A 54 0.14 -0.94 7.15
N VAL A 55 -1.07 -1.46 6.92
CA VAL A 55 -1.38 -2.87 7.18
C VAL A 55 -0.58 -3.78 6.26
N SER A 56 -0.48 -3.46 4.96
CA SER A 56 0.32 -4.21 4.00
C SER A 56 1.79 -4.24 4.40
N THR A 57 2.37 -3.09 4.74
CA THR A 57 3.76 -3.00 5.21
C THR A 57 3.99 -3.78 6.50
N TYR A 58 3.07 -3.67 7.49
CA TYR A 58 3.25 -4.41 8.74
C TYR A 58 3.20 -5.93 8.55
N ARG A 59 2.40 -6.44 7.63
CA ARG A 59 2.39 -7.87 7.29
C ARG A 59 3.75 -8.36 6.81
N LEU A 60 4.47 -7.56 6.03
CA LEU A 60 5.83 -7.88 5.58
C LEU A 60 6.83 -7.81 6.75
N LEU A 61 6.75 -6.79 7.59
CA LEU A 61 7.58 -6.65 8.79
C LEU A 61 7.38 -7.83 9.76
N GLN A 62 6.14 -8.26 9.95
CA GLN A 62 5.82 -9.39 10.82
C GLN A 62 6.45 -10.71 10.31
N ARG A 63 6.45 -10.92 8.99
CA ARG A 63 7.09 -12.09 8.38
C ARG A 63 8.61 -12.10 8.58
N SER A 64 9.23 -10.92 8.64
CA SER A 64 10.68 -10.79 8.89
C SER A 64 11.05 -10.94 10.39
N ASN A 65 10.07 -11.21 11.26
CA ASN A 65 10.25 -11.38 12.71
C ASN A 65 11.01 -10.21 13.39
N LEU A 66 10.83 -9.00 12.89
CA LEU A 66 11.45 -7.80 13.44
C LEU A 66 10.66 -7.33 14.68
N LYS A 67 11.29 -7.40 15.86
CA LYS A 67 10.77 -6.79 17.09
C LYS A 67 11.41 -5.40 17.22
N GLY A 68 10.68 -4.37 16.81
CA GLY A 68 11.25 -3.03 16.68
C GLY A 68 10.87 -2.04 17.79
N PHE A 69 9.91 -2.33 18.68
CA PHE A 69 9.38 -1.34 19.62
C PHE A 69 9.73 -1.68 21.07
N GLN A 70 10.83 -1.11 21.56
CA GLN A 70 11.31 -1.30 22.94
C GLN A 70 10.38 -0.62 23.96
N PHE A 71 9.88 0.58 23.65
CA PHE A 71 9.10 1.41 24.60
C PHE A 71 7.58 1.25 24.45
N LYS A 72 7.10 0.21 23.81
CA LYS A 72 5.66 -0.05 23.76
C LYS A 72 5.09 -0.34 25.13
N LYS A 73 3.84 0.05 25.37
CA LYS A 73 3.11 -0.30 26.60
C LYS A 73 3.00 -1.82 26.72
N LYS A 74 3.04 -2.34 27.96
CA LYS A 74 2.96 -3.79 28.23
C LYS A 74 1.77 -4.50 27.58
N THR A 75 0.66 -3.79 27.39
CA THR A 75 -0.58 -4.30 26.77
C THR A 75 -0.68 -3.97 25.28
N GLN A 76 0.29 -3.27 24.70
CA GLN A 76 0.29 -2.85 23.31
C GLN A 76 1.03 -3.88 22.45
N SER A 77 0.41 -4.33 21.37
CA SER A 77 1.08 -5.15 20.35
C SER A 77 2.04 -4.30 19.50
N ASP A 78 3.03 -4.96 18.88
CA ASP A 78 3.94 -4.28 17.94
C ASP A 78 3.17 -3.65 16.76
N TYR A 79 2.09 -4.30 16.30
CA TYR A 79 1.19 -3.74 15.30
C TYR A 79 0.58 -2.40 15.74
N ASN A 80 0.03 -2.36 16.95
CA ASN A 80 -0.59 -1.13 17.47
C ASN A 80 0.44 -0.04 17.69
N ALA A 81 1.67 -0.38 18.09
CA ALA A 81 2.77 0.57 18.21
C ALA A 81 3.17 1.12 16.83
N PHE A 82 3.31 0.26 15.83
CA PHE A 82 3.62 0.65 14.46
C PHE A 82 2.55 1.58 13.87
N VAL A 83 1.27 1.21 13.99
CA VAL A 83 0.17 2.05 13.50
C VAL A 83 0.14 3.41 14.22
N ALA A 84 0.22 3.43 15.55
CA ALA A 84 0.18 4.67 16.32
C ALA A 84 1.30 5.65 15.97
N ASN A 85 2.50 5.13 15.68
CA ASN A 85 3.67 5.95 15.33
C ASN A 85 3.67 6.46 13.88
N ASN A 86 2.80 5.95 13.01
CA ASN A 86 2.89 6.23 11.57
C ASN A 86 1.62 6.82 10.94
N ILE A 87 0.43 6.50 11.44
CA ILE A 87 -0.85 6.80 10.78
C ILE A 87 -1.07 8.28 10.49
N ASN A 88 -0.61 9.17 11.35
CA ASN A 88 -0.77 10.62 11.19
C ASN A 88 0.50 11.33 10.70
N ILE A 89 1.59 10.58 10.50
CA ILE A 89 2.90 11.15 10.18
C ILE A 89 3.28 10.85 8.73
N VAL A 90 3.06 9.60 8.30
CA VAL A 90 3.45 9.16 6.96
C VAL A 90 2.24 9.09 6.05
N LYS A 91 2.27 9.92 5.00
CA LYS A 91 1.24 9.94 3.96
C LYS A 91 1.62 8.91 2.90
N CYS A 92 0.86 7.86 2.76
CA CYS A 92 0.94 6.91 1.65
C CYS A 92 -0.41 6.23 1.49
N TYR A 93 -1.03 6.42 0.37
CA TYR A 93 -2.43 6.10 0.16
C TYR A 93 -2.58 4.99 -0.89
N LEU A 94 -3.51 4.08 -0.65
CA LEU A 94 -3.89 3.06 -1.62
C LEU A 94 -5.37 3.21 -1.96
N THR A 95 -5.70 3.07 -3.22
CA THR A 95 -7.08 2.91 -3.68
C THR A 95 -7.69 1.62 -3.15
N LYS A 96 -9.01 1.48 -3.23
CA LYS A 96 -9.73 0.27 -2.83
C LYS A 96 -9.26 -0.95 -3.63
N GLN A 97 -9.00 -0.78 -4.92
CA GLN A 97 -8.52 -1.83 -5.82
C GLN A 97 -7.11 -2.28 -5.44
N GLU A 98 -6.19 -1.34 -5.26
CA GLU A 98 -4.81 -1.63 -4.80
C GLU A 98 -4.80 -2.33 -3.43
N ALA A 99 -5.62 -1.85 -2.50
CA ALA A 99 -5.75 -2.47 -1.18
C ALA A 99 -6.34 -3.89 -1.24
N ALA A 100 -7.32 -4.14 -2.11
CA ALA A 100 -7.91 -5.45 -2.35
C ALA A 100 -6.88 -6.42 -2.98
N ALA A 101 -6.05 -5.92 -3.88
CA ALA A 101 -4.94 -6.65 -4.49
C ALA A 101 -3.74 -6.81 -3.55
N GLN A 102 -3.81 -6.32 -2.30
CA GLN A 102 -2.73 -6.35 -1.33
C GLN A 102 -1.46 -5.59 -1.78
N ALA A 103 -1.64 -4.55 -2.58
CA ALA A 103 -0.55 -3.66 -2.96
C ALA A 103 0.19 -3.13 -1.73
N CYS A 104 1.48 -2.89 -1.90
CA CYS A 104 2.33 -2.41 -0.82
C CYS A 104 3.44 -1.52 -1.38
N ILE A 105 3.49 -0.30 -0.88
CA ILE A 105 4.44 0.72 -1.30
C ILE A 105 5.42 0.99 -0.17
N PRO A 106 6.74 0.89 -0.41
CA PRO A 106 7.75 1.34 0.54
C PRO A 106 7.56 2.83 0.88
N ALA A 107 7.36 3.13 2.16
CA ALA A 107 7.15 4.47 2.66
C ALA A 107 8.00 4.72 3.93
N PRO A 108 8.29 5.98 4.33
CA PRO A 108 9.23 6.29 5.40
C PRO A 108 8.66 6.01 6.80
N TYR A 109 8.10 4.82 6.97
CA TYR A 109 7.54 4.37 8.24
C TYR A 109 8.59 4.18 9.30
N LEU A 110 8.28 4.65 10.52
CA LEU A 110 9.00 4.29 11.73
C LEU A 110 8.67 2.83 12.07
N PHE A 111 9.64 1.95 12.01
CA PHE A 111 9.44 0.53 12.25
C PHE A 111 10.26 -0.01 13.44
N SER A 112 11.22 0.80 13.95
CA SER A 112 11.89 0.51 15.21
C SER A 112 12.03 1.78 16.07
N GLN A 113 11.93 1.60 17.38
CA GLN A 113 12.03 2.68 18.36
C GLN A 113 12.61 2.14 19.67
N GLY A 114 13.75 2.66 20.05
CA GLY A 114 14.43 2.18 21.26
C GLY A 114 15.48 3.15 21.77
N SER A 115 16.33 2.63 22.67
CA SER A 115 17.31 3.41 23.45
C SER A 115 18.69 3.48 22.82
N LEU A 116 18.99 2.61 21.85
CA LEU A 116 20.29 2.66 21.17
C LEU A 116 20.37 3.86 20.22
N PRO A 117 21.57 4.41 19.98
CA PRO A 117 21.77 5.51 19.03
C PRO A 117 21.21 5.19 17.66
N SER A 118 20.51 6.16 17.06
CA SER A 118 19.98 6.05 15.70
C SER A 118 21.10 6.07 14.68
N ILE A 119 21.00 5.22 13.66
CA ILE A 119 21.89 5.26 12.51
C ILE A 119 21.35 6.35 11.58
N VAL A 120 22.08 7.43 11.43
CA VAL A 120 21.72 8.53 10.53
C VAL A 120 22.11 8.15 9.10
N VAL A 121 21.25 8.48 8.15
CA VAL A 121 21.49 8.24 6.72
C VAL A 121 21.38 9.54 5.96
N SER A 122 22.34 9.82 5.09
CA SER A 122 22.35 10.97 4.18
C SER A 122 22.60 10.51 2.75
N GLN A 123 21.97 11.18 1.80
CA GLN A 123 22.23 10.95 0.38
C GLN A 123 23.51 11.67 -0.03
N ASP A 124 24.38 10.98 -0.74
CA ASP A 124 25.54 11.60 -1.37
C ASP A 124 25.12 12.41 -2.60
N SER A 125 25.52 13.66 -2.67
CA SER A 125 25.04 14.63 -3.68
C SER A 125 25.48 14.33 -5.11
N GLY A 126 26.48 13.51 -5.30
CA GLY A 126 27.07 13.19 -6.61
C GLY A 126 26.69 11.81 -7.14
N THR A 127 26.06 10.97 -6.32
CA THR A 127 25.78 9.57 -6.65
C THR A 127 24.39 9.14 -6.21
N SER A 128 23.97 7.93 -6.62
CA SER A 128 22.77 7.28 -6.10
C SER A 128 22.97 6.55 -4.77
N ARG A 129 24.05 6.89 -4.05
CA ARG A 129 24.40 6.25 -2.79
C ARG A 129 23.84 6.98 -1.59
N TYR A 130 23.43 6.22 -0.61
CA TYR A 130 23.04 6.69 0.71
C TYR A 130 24.07 6.20 1.72
N VAL A 131 24.69 7.14 2.43
CA VAL A 131 25.79 6.90 3.37
C VAL A 131 25.22 6.93 4.79
N THR A 132 25.61 5.97 5.60
CA THR A 132 25.23 5.90 7.01
C THR A 132 26.23 6.61 7.93
N SER A 133 25.85 6.83 9.20
CA SER A 133 26.77 7.31 10.23
C SER A 133 27.73 6.23 10.76
N ILE A 134 27.69 5.00 10.24
CA ILE A 134 28.58 3.92 10.66
C ILE A 134 29.91 4.07 9.89
N SER A 135 30.94 4.50 10.61
CA SER A 135 32.29 4.64 10.06
C SER A 135 32.98 3.29 9.91
N LEU A 136 33.72 3.14 8.83
CA LEU A 136 34.56 2.00 8.50
C LEU A 136 35.95 2.47 8.08
N ALA A 137 36.46 3.55 8.67
CA ALA A 137 37.75 4.15 8.32
C ALA A 137 38.92 3.16 8.50
N SER A 138 38.83 2.29 9.50
CA SER A 138 39.85 1.24 9.71
C SER A 138 39.80 0.17 8.62
N LEU A 139 38.65 -0.10 8.02
CA LEU A 139 38.51 -1.07 6.92
C LEU A 139 39.17 -0.55 5.65
N ASP A 140 39.06 0.73 5.37
CA ASP A 140 39.62 1.34 4.17
C ASP A 140 41.15 1.25 4.15
N SER A 141 41.76 1.46 5.31
CA SER A 141 43.21 1.29 5.44
C SER A 141 43.65 -0.16 5.21
N LEU A 142 42.79 -1.15 5.48
CA LEU A 142 43.08 -2.56 5.21
C LEU A 142 42.83 -2.94 3.75
N MET A 143 41.88 -2.27 3.09
CA MET A 143 41.51 -2.54 1.70
C MET A 143 42.24 -1.68 0.69
N SER A 144 42.97 -0.65 1.13
CA SER A 144 43.70 0.26 0.27
C SER A 144 44.73 -0.49 -0.60
N GLY A 145 44.58 -0.35 -1.92
CA GLY A 145 45.38 -1.05 -2.90
C GLY A 145 45.01 -2.50 -3.19
N THR A 146 43.84 -2.95 -2.71
CA THR A 146 43.28 -4.28 -3.02
C THR A 146 41.99 -4.16 -3.83
N ASP A 147 41.70 -5.14 -4.71
CA ASP A 147 40.45 -5.23 -5.48
C ASP A 147 39.33 -5.95 -4.70
N VAL A 148 39.36 -5.93 -3.37
CA VAL A 148 38.37 -6.63 -2.54
C VAL A 148 37.05 -5.87 -2.59
N LYS A 149 35.97 -6.56 -2.98
CA LYS A 149 34.62 -5.98 -2.98
C LYS A 149 34.07 -5.95 -1.56
N PRO A 150 33.16 -4.99 -1.22
CA PRO A 150 32.50 -4.91 0.10
C PRO A 150 31.89 -6.21 0.57
N VAL A 151 31.31 -6.98 -0.36
CA VAL A 151 30.66 -8.29 -0.10
C VAL A 151 31.64 -9.42 0.22
N ASP A 152 32.91 -9.29 -0.19
CA ASP A 152 33.96 -10.29 0.04
C ASP A 152 34.67 -10.11 1.38
N VAL A 153 34.38 -9.04 2.11
CA VAL A 153 34.97 -8.77 3.44
C VAL A 153 34.50 -9.82 4.44
N PRO A 154 35.38 -10.43 5.23
CA PRO A 154 34.98 -11.29 6.34
C PRO A 154 34.17 -10.52 7.41
N ILE A 155 33.14 -11.13 7.96
CA ILE A 155 32.29 -10.50 9.00
C ILE A 155 33.11 -10.12 10.23
N GLY A 156 34.10 -10.93 10.62
CA GLY A 156 35.00 -10.61 11.75
C GLY A 156 35.79 -9.32 11.53
N ILE A 157 36.30 -9.08 10.32
CA ILE A 157 36.99 -7.84 9.98
C ILE A 157 36.01 -6.65 10.00
N LEU A 158 34.86 -6.79 9.38
CA LEU A 158 33.79 -5.76 9.42
C LEU A 158 33.39 -5.45 10.87
N SER A 159 33.21 -6.48 11.70
CA SER A 159 32.87 -6.34 13.12
C SER A 159 33.93 -5.56 13.89
N ALA A 160 35.20 -5.92 13.71
CA ALA A 160 36.33 -5.23 14.34
C ALA A 160 36.36 -3.73 13.96
N CYS A 161 36.14 -3.41 12.69
CA CYS A 161 36.10 -2.03 12.20
C CYS A 161 34.91 -1.26 12.78
N ILE A 162 33.73 -1.83 12.78
CA ILE A 162 32.53 -1.20 13.36
C ILE A 162 32.74 -0.89 14.84
N ILE A 163 33.23 -1.85 15.63
CA ILE A 163 33.45 -1.69 17.07
C ILE A 163 34.55 -0.64 17.34
N LYS A 164 35.61 -0.63 16.53
CA LYS A 164 36.73 0.28 16.71
C LYS A 164 36.39 1.72 16.32
N ASP A 165 35.71 1.89 15.19
CA ASP A 165 35.49 3.20 14.58
C ASP A 165 34.21 3.91 15.08
N ASN A 166 33.35 3.21 15.82
CA ASN A 166 32.09 3.76 16.29
C ASN A 166 31.88 3.55 17.79
N ALA A 167 31.77 4.64 18.52
CA ALA A 167 31.53 4.57 19.97
C ALA A 167 30.16 3.93 20.29
N GLY A 168 30.15 3.07 21.29
CA GLY A 168 28.93 2.43 21.78
C GLY A 168 28.55 1.12 21.10
N TRP A 169 29.33 0.67 20.11
CA TRP A 169 29.22 -0.67 19.54
C TRP A 169 30.13 -1.65 20.28
N GLN A 170 29.67 -2.88 20.40
CA GLN A 170 30.40 -3.95 21.08
C GLN A 170 30.18 -5.30 20.43
N GLU A 171 31.02 -6.26 20.76
CA GLU A 171 30.84 -7.64 20.33
C GLU A 171 29.52 -8.22 20.85
N GLY A 172 28.83 -8.99 20.02
CA GLY A 172 27.50 -9.50 20.27
C GLY A 172 26.35 -8.57 19.89
N ASP A 173 26.63 -7.32 19.51
CA ASP A 173 25.63 -6.46 18.89
C ASP A 173 25.21 -7.00 17.54
N GLN A 174 23.97 -6.73 17.15
CA GLN A 174 23.44 -7.12 15.86
C GLN A 174 23.18 -5.90 15.02
N LEU A 175 23.72 -5.92 13.81
CA LEU A 175 23.41 -4.99 12.74
C LEU A 175 22.46 -5.68 11.74
N SER A 176 21.23 -5.19 11.65
CA SER A 176 20.24 -5.69 10.71
C SER A 176 20.16 -4.74 9.51
N TYR A 177 20.36 -5.27 8.31
CA TYR A 177 20.08 -4.60 7.06
C TYR A 177 18.71 -5.02 6.55
N ILE A 178 17.85 -4.07 6.23
CA ILE A 178 16.50 -4.31 5.75
C ILE A 178 16.36 -3.63 4.41
N SER A 179 16.12 -4.42 3.36
CA SER A 179 15.84 -3.97 2.01
C SER A 179 14.35 -4.18 1.73
N PHE A 180 13.63 -3.10 1.48
CA PHE A 180 12.21 -3.11 1.13
C PHE A 180 12.08 -2.76 -0.35
N ARG A 181 11.98 -3.78 -1.18
CA ARG A 181 11.93 -3.66 -2.64
C ARG A 181 10.52 -3.49 -3.13
N GLN A 182 10.35 -2.70 -4.16
CA GLN A 182 9.10 -2.59 -4.87
C GLN A 182 9.20 -3.22 -6.26
N ILE A 183 8.18 -3.99 -6.59
CA ILE A 183 7.96 -4.56 -7.91
C ILE A 183 6.58 -4.10 -8.35
N THR A 184 6.47 -3.61 -9.57
CA THR A 184 5.17 -3.32 -10.18
C THR A 184 4.77 -4.52 -11.01
N ASP A 185 3.58 -5.05 -10.75
CA ASP A 185 3.02 -6.14 -11.53
C ASP A 185 2.62 -5.63 -12.91
N GLU A 186 3.12 -6.27 -13.95
CA GLU A 186 2.91 -5.84 -15.33
C GLU A 186 1.45 -5.96 -15.76
N SER A 187 0.70 -6.92 -15.21
CA SER A 187 -0.69 -7.18 -15.59
C SER A 187 -1.68 -6.19 -14.97
N SER A 188 -1.48 -5.84 -13.70
CA SER A 188 -2.39 -4.96 -12.95
C SER A 188 -1.89 -3.53 -12.82
N GLY A 189 -0.60 -3.28 -13.06
CA GLY A 189 0.07 -2.02 -12.77
C GLY A 189 0.19 -1.71 -11.28
N PHE A 190 -0.17 -2.64 -10.39
CA PHE A 190 -0.16 -2.40 -8.95
C PHE A 190 1.23 -2.63 -8.35
N PRO A 191 1.63 -1.80 -7.37
CA PRO A 191 2.90 -1.93 -6.69
C PRO A 191 2.82 -3.01 -5.59
N TYR A 192 3.75 -3.96 -5.62
CA TYR A 192 3.94 -4.96 -4.58
C TYR A 192 5.28 -4.76 -3.90
N GLY A 193 5.28 -4.88 -2.58
CA GLY A 193 6.50 -4.81 -1.79
C GLY A 193 7.00 -6.18 -1.37
N SER A 194 8.30 -6.38 -1.38
CA SER A 194 8.96 -7.50 -0.73
C SER A 194 10.03 -7.01 0.23
N LEU A 195 10.10 -7.59 1.40
CA LEU A 195 11.01 -7.19 2.46
C LEU A 195 12.00 -8.31 2.74
N TYR A 196 13.28 -7.96 2.64
CA TYR A 196 14.41 -8.83 2.94
C TYR A 196 15.12 -8.29 4.17
N ARG A 197 15.46 -9.18 5.09
CA ARG A 197 16.23 -8.88 6.27
C ARG A 197 17.48 -9.74 6.33
N SER A 198 18.60 -9.10 6.52
CA SER A 198 19.90 -9.74 6.74
C SER A 198 20.46 -9.26 8.07
N ASP A 199 20.93 -10.18 8.88
CA ASP A 199 21.44 -9.89 10.22
C ASP A 199 22.92 -10.26 10.32
N ILE A 200 23.74 -9.30 10.70
CA ILE A 200 25.12 -9.52 11.10
C ILE A 200 25.19 -9.39 12.62
N VAL A 201 25.57 -10.47 13.28
CA VAL A 201 26.00 -10.40 14.69
C VAL A 201 27.49 -10.07 14.72
N LEU A 202 27.87 -8.98 15.38
CA LEU A 202 29.26 -8.59 15.49
C LEU A 202 30.04 -9.63 16.29
N ASN A 203 30.85 -10.39 15.58
CA ASN A 203 31.71 -11.44 16.11
C ASN A 203 33.08 -11.36 15.44
N LEU A 204 34.11 -11.20 16.23
CA LEU A 204 35.50 -11.02 15.75
C LEU A 204 36.04 -12.29 15.11
N ASP A 205 35.54 -13.46 15.44
CA ASP A 205 36.00 -14.75 14.94
C ASP A 205 35.19 -15.25 13.72
N ASP A 206 34.19 -14.51 13.26
CA ASP A 206 33.33 -14.93 12.13
C ASP A 206 34.08 -14.79 10.79
N ARG A 207 34.37 -15.93 10.15
CA ARG A 207 35.10 -16.00 8.87
C ARG A 207 34.20 -15.98 7.64
N ARG A 208 32.86 -15.99 7.79
CA ARG A 208 31.95 -15.89 6.67
C ARG A 208 32.13 -14.51 6.01
N LYS A 209 31.89 -14.46 4.69
CA LYS A 209 31.88 -13.20 3.97
C LYS A 209 30.59 -12.44 4.24
N VAL A 210 30.63 -11.14 4.15
CA VAL A 210 29.43 -10.28 4.26
C VAL A 210 28.39 -10.69 3.22
N GLY A 211 28.81 -10.99 1.98
CA GLY A 211 27.92 -11.44 0.89
C GLY A 211 27.24 -12.79 1.11
N ASP A 212 27.74 -13.62 2.04
CA ASP A 212 27.08 -14.89 2.42
C ASP A 212 25.87 -14.66 3.34
N VAL A 213 25.78 -13.49 3.98
CA VAL A 213 24.78 -13.17 5.00
C VAL A 213 23.89 -12.00 4.57
N ILE A 214 24.46 -10.97 3.96
CA ILE A 214 23.71 -9.82 3.47
C ILE A 214 23.29 -10.05 2.03
N ASP A 215 22.03 -9.74 1.76
CA ASP A 215 21.55 -9.58 0.41
C ASP A 215 22.38 -8.48 -0.29
N SER A 216 23.21 -8.88 -1.24
CA SER A 216 24.18 -8.03 -1.93
C SER A 216 23.54 -6.92 -2.80
N LEU A 217 22.22 -6.99 -3.05
CA LEU A 217 21.54 -5.96 -3.80
C LEU A 217 21.35 -4.70 -2.93
N GLY A 218 22.16 -3.69 -3.25
CA GLY A 218 22.13 -2.40 -2.58
C GLY A 218 23.07 -2.26 -1.39
N PHE A 219 23.66 -3.32 -0.85
CA PHE A 219 24.72 -3.21 0.16
C PHE A 219 25.98 -2.64 -0.49
N ASP A 220 26.55 -1.61 0.13
CA ASP A 220 27.80 -0.96 -0.35
C ASP A 220 28.61 -0.41 0.83
N ILE A 221 29.87 -0.14 0.57
CA ILE A 221 30.77 0.63 1.43
C ILE A 221 31.28 1.78 0.56
N PHE A 222 31.06 3.00 0.99
CA PHE A 222 31.40 4.18 0.21
C PHE A 222 31.96 5.28 1.10
N ASN A 223 33.10 5.88 0.70
CA ASN A 223 33.78 6.95 1.43
C ASN A 223 34.01 6.62 2.92
N HIS A 224 34.47 5.42 3.21
CA HIS A 224 34.76 4.92 4.58
C HIS A 224 33.52 4.73 5.46
N PHE A 225 32.33 4.66 4.88
CA PHE A 225 31.07 4.46 5.60
C PHE A 225 30.29 3.29 5.02
N LEU A 226 29.52 2.68 5.90
CA LEU A 226 28.49 1.74 5.46
C LEU A 226 27.46 2.48 4.62
N ALA A 227 27.12 1.93 3.45
CA ALA A 227 26.28 2.62 2.47
C ALA A 227 25.22 1.72 1.83
N HIS A 228 24.33 2.34 1.08
CA HIS A 228 23.36 1.67 0.24
C HIS A 228 23.37 2.28 -1.17
N ASP A 229 23.48 1.43 -2.19
CA ASP A 229 23.41 1.82 -3.60
C ASP A 229 21.96 1.71 -4.12
N ALA A 230 21.29 2.84 -4.24
CA ALA A 230 19.90 2.93 -4.69
C ALA A 230 19.74 2.79 -6.22
N SER A 231 20.84 2.69 -6.98
CA SER A 231 20.78 2.49 -8.44
C SER A 231 20.30 1.09 -8.83
N LYS A 232 20.41 0.12 -7.93
CA LYS A 232 20.16 -1.30 -8.19
C LYS A 232 18.67 -1.70 -8.14
N ILE A 233 17.92 -1.10 -7.26
CA ILE A 233 16.51 -1.46 -6.99
C ILE A 233 15.70 -0.24 -6.59
N GLN A 234 14.41 -0.24 -6.96
CA GLN A 234 13.42 0.72 -6.46
C GLN A 234 12.90 0.28 -5.09
N GLY A 235 12.75 1.22 -4.15
CA GLY A 235 12.16 0.88 -2.86
C GLY A 235 12.60 1.75 -1.70
N ALA A 236 12.91 1.08 -0.60
CA ALA A 236 13.41 1.69 0.61
C ALA A 236 14.37 0.73 1.32
N PHE A 237 15.19 1.26 2.20
CA PHE A 237 16.07 0.46 3.05
C PHE A 237 16.17 1.04 4.45
N ALA A 238 16.75 0.26 5.35
CA ALA A 238 17.12 0.72 6.67
C ALA A 238 18.20 -0.15 7.30
N TRP A 239 18.88 0.42 8.25
CA TRP A 239 19.84 -0.26 9.11
C TRP A 239 19.35 -0.18 10.56
N VAL A 240 19.42 -1.27 11.31
CA VAL A 240 18.99 -1.31 12.72
C VAL A 240 20.12 -1.87 13.56
N HIS A 241 20.52 -1.14 14.58
CA HIS A 241 21.35 -1.62 15.65
C HIS A 241 20.48 -2.26 16.72
N SER A 242 20.79 -3.45 17.14
CA SER A 242 20.10 -4.11 18.25
C SER A 242 21.09 -4.83 19.17
N ARG A 243 20.73 -4.92 20.44
CA ARG A 243 21.52 -5.53 21.49
C ARG A 243 20.62 -6.25 22.48
N ASN A 244 21.02 -7.43 22.92
CA ASN A 244 20.34 -8.14 24.00
C ASN A 244 21.07 -7.90 25.30
N VAL A 245 20.41 -7.26 26.26
CA VAL A 245 20.95 -7.02 27.60
C VAL A 245 20.08 -7.76 28.62
N SER A 246 20.64 -8.79 29.20
CA SER A 246 19.92 -9.60 30.24
C SER A 246 18.53 -10.07 29.81
N GLY A 247 18.38 -10.49 28.56
CA GLY A 247 17.11 -10.95 28.00
C GLY A 247 16.15 -9.83 27.54
N SER A 248 16.56 -8.57 27.68
CA SER A 248 15.83 -7.41 27.16
C SER A 248 16.45 -6.92 25.85
N LEU A 249 15.65 -6.85 24.80
CA LEU A 249 16.10 -6.34 23.50
C LEU A 249 16.11 -4.81 23.51
N GLN A 250 17.26 -4.21 23.27
CA GLN A 250 17.44 -2.80 22.97
C GLN A 250 17.59 -2.64 21.47
N VAL A 251 17.01 -1.57 20.90
CA VAL A 251 17.09 -1.27 19.46
C VAL A 251 17.35 0.21 19.22
N SER A 252 17.88 0.53 18.06
CA SER A 252 17.96 1.92 17.57
C SER A 252 16.61 2.37 17.01
N THR A 253 16.37 3.67 17.05
CA THR A 253 15.15 4.26 16.45
C THR A 253 15.40 4.49 14.96
N GLN A 254 14.61 3.80 14.08
CA GLN A 254 14.83 3.84 12.65
C GLN A 254 13.53 4.00 11.84
N ARG A 255 13.66 4.76 10.76
CA ARG A 255 12.67 4.86 9.69
C ARG A 255 13.24 4.28 8.41
N PHE A 256 12.37 3.83 7.52
CA PHE A 256 12.80 3.53 6.15
C PHE A 256 13.28 4.79 5.44
N VAL A 257 14.42 4.69 4.77
CA VAL A 257 14.90 5.66 3.80
C VAL A 257 14.33 5.27 2.44
N VAL A 258 13.50 6.13 1.88
CA VAL A 258 12.73 5.85 0.66
C VAL A 258 13.34 6.60 -0.52
N TYR A 259 13.55 5.90 -1.61
CA TYR A 259 14.04 6.40 -2.88
C TYR A 259 13.14 5.95 -4.04
N ASN A 260 11.82 5.93 -3.81
CA ASN A 260 10.82 5.35 -4.69
C ASN A 260 9.86 6.41 -5.22
N ASN A 261 9.79 6.58 -6.52
CA ASN A 261 8.89 7.52 -7.19
C ASN A 261 7.41 7.16 -6.99
N THR A 262 7.08 5.87 -6.84
CA THR A 262 5.71 5.42 -6.55
C THR A 262 5.23 5.96 -5.21
N TYR A 263 6.09 5.99 -4.18
CA TYR A 263 5.76 6.62 -2.91
C TYR A 263 5.44 8.11 -3.09
N ILE A 264 6.26 8.83 -3.85
CA ILE A 264 6.06 10.27 -4.09
C ILE A 264 4.69 10.51 -4.71
N SER A 265 4.32 9.76 -5.74
CA SER A 265 3.03 9.89 -6.42
C SER A 265 1.83 9.54 -5.51
N HIS A 266 1.98 8.53 -4.63
CA HIS A 266 0.92 8.05 -3.73
C HIS A 266 0.86 8.81 -2.39
N SER A 267 1.69 9.82 -2.19
CA SER A 267 1.71 10.68 -0.98
C SER A 267 1.07 12.05 -1.19
N THR A 268 0.62 12.35 -2.40
CA THR A 268 0.03 13.64 -2.78
C THR A 268 -1.42 13.77 -2.31
N ASP A 269 -1.88 15.01 -2.14
CA ASP A 269 -3.28 15.29 -1.80
C ASP A 269 -4.23 14.93 -2.97
N GLU A 270 -3.74 15.02 -4.20
CA GLU A 270 -4.47 14.55 -5.38
C GLU A 270 -4.71 13.03 -5.32
N TYR A 271 -3.66 12.27 -4.99
CA TYR A 271 -3.81 10.82 -4.84
C TYR A 271 -4.69 10.44 -3.65
N LEU A 272 -4.61 11.19 -2.54
CA LEU A 272 -5.54 11.04 -1.42
C LEU A 272 -6.99 11.16 -1.88
N SER A 273 -7.30 12.20 -2.65
CA SER A 273 -8.65 12.41 -3.18
C SER A 273 -9.09 11.26 -4.10
N LYS A 274 -8.21 10.80 -5.00
CA LYS A 274 -8.45 9.61 -5.84
C LYS A 274 -8.71 8.36 -4.99
N ALA A 275 -7.88 8.13 -3.99
CA ALA A 275 -7.99 6.96 -3.12
C ALA A 275 -9.30 6.98 -2.31
N ILE A 276 -9.68 8.14 -1.73
CA ILE A 276 -10.93 8.27 -1.00
C ILE A 276 -12.14 8.02 -1.93
N ARG A 277 -12.14 8.59 -3.14
CA ARG A 277 -13.18 8.34 -4.15
C ARG A 277 -13.36 6.86 -4.45
N SER A 278 -12.29 6.09 -4.49
CA SER A 278 -12.36 4.64 -4.72
C SER A 278 -13.09 3.85 -3.60
N TYR A 279 -13.18 4.42 -2.39
CA TYR A 279 -13.91 3.84 -1.26
C TYR A 279 -15.30 4.45 -1.06
N ALA A 280 -15.57 5.56 -1.73
CA ALA A 280 -16.83 6.28 -1.57
C ALA A 280 -18.00 5.46 -2.07
N ASP A 281 -19.17 5.78 -1.54
CA ASP A 281 -20.43 5.40 -2.15
C ASP A 281 -20.64 6.27 -3.41
N PRO A 282 -21.20 5.72 -4.51
CA PRO A 282 -21.56 6.51 -5.69
C PRO A 282 -22.42 7.75 -5.39
N SER A 283 -23.12 7.76 -4.27
CA SER A 283 -23.91 8.90 -3.80
C SER A 283 -23.09 10.08 -3.26
N PHE A 284 -21.77 9.93 -3.06
CA PHE A 284 -20.90 11.03 -2.63
C PHE A 284 -20.42 11.85 -3.81
N VAL A 285 -20.63 13.15 -3.74
CA VAL A 285 -20.11 14.10 -4.72
C VAL A 285 -18.79 14.69 -4.21
N PHE A 286 -17.76 14.60 -5.04
CA PHE A 286 -16.45 15.22 -4.79
C PHE A 286 -16.36 16.48 -5.61
N LEU A 287 -16.44 17.65 -4.98
CA LEU A 287 -16.50 18.93 -5.68
C LEU A 287 -15.16 19.33 -6.28
N ASP A 288 -14.05 19.04 -5.59
CA ASP A 288 -12.72 19.32 -6.11
C ASP A 288 -11.63 18.53 -5.38
N ALA A 289 -10.45 18.34 -6.02
CA ALA A 289 -9.32 17.62 -5.42
C ALA A 289 -8.77 18.31 -4.15
N LYS A 290 -9.02 19.60 -3.97
CA LYS A 290 -8.61 20.41 -2.83
C LYS A 290 -9.65 20.53 -1.75
N ASP A 291 -10.90 20.25 -2.06
CA ASP A 291 -11.98 20.34 -1.10
C ASP A 291 -12.14 19.07 -0.32
N SER A 292 -12.42 19.21 0.96
CA SER A 292 -12.84 18.10 1.80
C SER A 292 -14.07 17.48 1.20
N LEU A 293 -14.14 16.15 1.21
CA LEU A 293 -15.32 15.43 0.84
C LEU A 293 -16.49 15.89 1.71
N LYS A 294 -17.46 16.53 1.10
CA LYS A 294 -18.69 16.92 1.80
C LYS A 294 -19.72 15.82 1.61
N GLN A 295 -20.15 15.24 2.72
CA GLN A 295 -21.28 14.33 2.73
C GLN A 295 -22.55 15.17 2.58
N GLY A 296 -23.35 14.89 1.56
CA GLY A 296 -24.74 15.35 1.53
C GLY A 296 -25.01 16.73 0.99
N GLU A 297 -24.10 17.41 0.30
CA GLU A 297 -24.59 18.34 -0.71
C GLU A 297 -25.12 17.47 -1.84
N SER A 298 -26.43 17.31 -1.85
CA SER A 298 -27.11 16.67 -2.95
C SER A 298 -26.87 17.53 -4.19
N VAL A 299 -25.89 17.14 -5.00
CA VAL A 299 -26.16 17.23 -6.43
C VAL A 299 -27.49 16.51 -6.56
N PRO A 300 -28.48 17.06 -7.28
CA PRO A 300 -29.68 16.30 -7.55
C PRO A 300 -29.19 14.97 -8.08
N THR A 301 -29.23 13.96 -7.22
CA THR A 301 -28.82 12.60 -7.51
C THR A 301 -29.85 12.11 -8.51
N SER A 302 -29.53 12.31 -9.78
CA SER A 302 -30.03 11.40 -10.76
C SER A 302 -29.35 10.07 -10.43
N SER A 303 -29.96 9.33 -9.52
CA SER A 303 -29.61 7.95 -9.30
C SER A 303 -29.99 7.23 -10.58
N TYR A 304 -29.01 6.98 -11.43
CA TYR A 304 -29.22 6.11 -12.58
C TYR A 304 -29.32 4.69 -12.04
N ASP A 305 -30.56 4.22 -11.83
CA ASP A 305 -30.83 2.85 -11.40
C ASP A 305 -30.76 1.96 -12.63
N VAL A 306 -29.53 1.53 -12.96
CA VAL A 306 -29.24 0.73 -14.15
C VAL A 306 -29.73 -0.69 -13.95
N GLU A 307 -30.49 -1.18 -14.92
CA GLU A 307 -30.98 -2.55 -14.99
C GLU A 307 -30.01 -3.47 -15.74
N SER A 308 -29.53 -3.01 -16.90
CA SER A 308 -28.57 -3.76 -17.72
C SER A 308 -27.67 -2.84 -18.52
N VAL A 309 -26.50 -3.35 -18.89
CA VAL A 309 -25.58 -2.72 -19.82
C VAL A 309 -25.29 -3.72 -20.95
N GLN A 310 -25.40 -3.28 -22.19
CA GLN A 310 -25.24 -4.12 -23.37
C GLN A 310 -24.35 -3.42 -24.39
N ILE A 311 -23.54 -4.19 -25.10
CA ILE A 311 -22.73 -3.67 -26.20
C ILE A 311 -23.32 -4.20 -27.51
N GLY A 312 -23.51 -3.30 -28.47
CA GLY A 312 -24.01 -3.64 -29.81
C GLY A 312 -23.12 -3.09 -30.91
N TYR A 313 -23.08 -3.80 -32.02
CA TYR A 313 -22.34 -3.44 -33.24
C TYR A 313 -23.30 -3.06 -34.33
N GLY A 314 -22.94 -2.04 -35.13
CA GLY A 314 -23.74 -1.63 -36.25
C GLY A 314 -25.16 -1.15 -35.88
N GLN A 315 -26.15 -1.49 -36.72
CA GLN A 315 -27.58 -1.16 -36.53
C GLN A 315 -28.42 -2.29 -35.93
N GLU A 316 -27.78 -3.41 -35.51
CA GLU A 316 -28.52 -4.58 -35.01
C GLU A 316 -28.85 -4.48 -33.53
N SER A 317 -29.88 -5.23 -33.13
CA SER A 317 -30.33 -5.28 -31.74
C SER A 317 -29.26 -5.88 -30.81
N PRO A 318 -29.05 -5.28 -29.62
CA PRO A 318 -28.01 -5.72 -28.73
C PRO A 318 -28.22 -7.15 -28.19
N THR A 319 -27.14 -7.88 -28.06
CA THR A 319 -27.13 -9.17 -27.36
C THR A 319 -27.06 -8.95 -25.87
N LEU A 320 -27.94 -9.55 -25.09
CA LEU A 320 -27.96 -9.49 -23.63
C LEU A 320 -26.74 -10.18 -23.05
N ILE A 321 -25.95 -9.44 -22.27
CA ILE A 321 -24.74 -9.96 -21.62
C ILE A 321 -24.87 -9.81 -20.09
N PRO A 322 -24.73 -10.88 -19.30
CA PRO A 322 -24.87 -10.82 -17.84
C PRO A 322 -23.72 -10.04 -17.19
N GLN A 323 -24.02 -9.21 -16.19
CA GLN A 323 -23.00 -8.59 -15.34
C GLN A 323 -22.25 -9.63 -14.49
N PRO A 324 -20.95 -9.45 -14.15
CA PRO A 324 -20.11 -8.26 -14.27
C PRO A 324 -19.02 -8.31 -15.36
N TYR A 325 -18.97 -9.31 -16.20
CA TYR A 325 -17.90 -9.48 -17.20
C TYR A 325 -18.50 -9.68 -18.59
N PHE A 326 -18.04 -8.89 -19.55
CA PHE A 326 -18.49 -8.95 -20.92
C PHE A 326 -17.29 -9.20 -21.85
N ASN A 327 -17.24 -10.38 -22.44
CA ASN A 327 -16.33 -10.70 -23.54
C ASN A 327 -17.15 -10.78 -24.82
N LEU A 328 -16.68 -10.14 -25.87
CA LEU A 328 -17.32 -10.14 -27.17
C LEU A 328 -16.44 -10.85 -28.19
N GLU A 329 -17.02 -11.78 -28.92
CA GLU A 329 -16.34 -12.39 -30.05
C GLU A 329 -16.31 -11.45 -31.27
N ALA A 330 -15.15 -11.33 -31.86
CA ALA A 330 -14.65 -10.19 -32.64
C ALA A 330 -15.05 -10.11 -34.09
N SER A 331 -16.09 -10.77 -34.57
CA SER A 331 -16.23 -10.97 -36.00
C SER A 331 -16.76 -9.78 -36.85
N GLU A 332 -17.17 -8.64 -36.24
CA GLU A 332 -17.86 -7.60 -37.01
C GLU A 332 -17.61 -6.13 -36.64
N MET A 333 -16.41 -5.76 -36.18
CA MET A 333 -16.11 -4.38 -35.79
C MET A 333 -15.48 -3.53 -36.91
N GLU A 334 -16.23 -3.09 -37.88
CA GLU A 334 -15.64 -2.25 -38.94
C GLU A 334 -15.54 -0.73 -38.61
N SER A 335 -16.27 -0.17 -37.63
CA SER A 335 -16.23 1.29 -37.40
C SER A 335 -16.65 1.80 -36.05
N GLY A 336 -16.59 1.00 -34.99
CA GLY A 336 -16.99 1.37 -33.63
C GLY A 336 -18.13 0.54 -33.08
N PHE A 337 -18.49 0.80 -31.82
CA PHE A 337 -19.55 0.08 -31.14
C PHE A 337 -20.48 1.05 -30.39
N ARG A 338 -21.63 0.55 -29.97
CA ARG A 338 -22.60 1.26 -29.14
C ARG A 338 -22.72 0.60 -27.77
N LEU A 339 -22.83 1.41 -26.74
CA LEU A 339 -23.14 0.94 -25.41
C LEU A 339 -24.58 1.31 -25.07
N PHE A 340 -25.39 0.32 -24.74
CA PHE A 340 -26.79 0.47 -24.37
C PHE A 340 -26.88 0.30 -22.85
N VAL A 341 -27.47 1.29 -22.19
CA VAL A 341 -27.66 1.28 -20.73
C VAL A 341 -29.12 1.38 -20.43
N ASP A 342 -29.73 0.28 -20.03
CA ASP A 342 -31.13 0.22 -19.64
C ASP A 342 -31.30 0.62 -18.18
N MET A 343 -32.31 1.43 -17.89
CA MET A 343 -32.61 1.92 -16.57
C MET A 343 -33.96 1.41 -16.10
N LYS A 344 -34.09 1.07 -14.82
CA LYS A 344 -35.37 0.63 -14.21
C LYS A 344 -36.41 1.74 -14.20
N SER A 345 -35.98 2.99 -14.11
CA SER A 345 -36.86 4.15 -14.10
C SER A 345 -36.29 5.28 -14.96
N VAL A 346 -37.16 6.18 -15.41
CA VAL A 346 -36.73 7.39 -16.11
C VAL A 346 -35.94 8.26 -15.11
N PRO A 347 -34.68 8.62 -15.41
CA PRO A 347 -33.89 9.44 -14.50
C PRO A 347 -34.41 10.88 -14.48
N THR A 348 -34.20 11.57 -13.37
CA THR A 348 -34.55 12.99 -13.23
C THR A 348 -33.72 13.91 -14.12
N VAL A 349 -32.51 13.47 -14.47
CA VAL A 349 -31.63 14.15 -15.41
C VAL A 349 -31.24 13.14 -16.50
N THR A 350 -31.57 13.44 -17.76
CA THR A 350 -31.20 12.59 -18.89
C THR A 350 -29.69 12.59 -19.08
N PRO A 351 -29.07 11.43 -19.28
CA PRO A 351 -27.60 11.37 -19.50
C PRO A 351 -27.26 11.99 -20.85
N THR A 352 -26.33 12.94 -20.82
CA THR A 352 -25.79 13.59 -22.02
C THR A 352 -24.32 13.26 -22.23
N GLU A 353 -23.69 12.65 -21.24
CA GLU A 353 -22.31 12.19 -21.29
C GLU A 353 -22.23 10.74 -20.80
N MET A 354 -21.49 9.92 -21.52
CA MET A 354 -21.21 8.53 -21.16
C MET A 354 -19.71 8.27 -21.36
N ARG A 355 -19.05 7.91 -20.26
CA ARG A 355 -17.63 7.54 -20.26
C ARG A 355 -17.48 6.14 -19.73
N ALA A 356 -16.81 5.28 -20.47
CA ALA A 356 -16.53 3.92 -20.02
C ALA A 356 -15.03 3.63 -20.06
N THR A 357 -14.61 2.76 -19.16
CA THR A 357 -13.26 2.19 -19.18
C THR A 357 -13.37 0.77 -19.70
N PHE A 358 -12.63 0.49 -20.73
CA PHE A 358 -12.58 -0.80 -21.40
C PHE A 358 -11.19 -1.41 -21.29
N VAL A 359 -11.12 -2.71 -21.32
CA VAL A 359 -9.93 -3.44 -21.73
C VAL A 359 -10.13 -3.79 -23.20
N ILE A 360 -9.32 -3.20 -24.07
CA ILE A 360 -9.37 -3.38 -25.52
C ILE A 360 -8.08 -4.09 -25.92
N ASP A 361 -8.19 -5.31 -26.42
CA ASP A 361 -7.04 -6.16 -26.81
C ASP A 361 -5.97 -6.21 -25.69
N GLY A 362 -6.41 -6.34 -24.44
CA GLY A 362 -5.54 -6.40 -23.27
C GLY A 362 -5.06 -5.04 -22.73
N VAL A 363 -5.42 -3.91 -23.36
CA VAL A 363 -5.01 -2.57 -22.92
C VAL A 363 -6.17 -1.82 -22.29
N LEU A 364 -5.96 -1.28 -21.09
CA LEU A 364 -6.96 -0.47 -20.37
C LEU A 364 -7.05 0.93 -20.99
N GLN A 365 -8.25 1.31 -21.46
CA GLN A 365 -8.52 2.61 -22.08
C GLN A 365 -9.81 3.20 -21.50
N SER A 366 -9.78 4.49 -21.14
CA SER A 366 -10.97 5.23 -20.72
C SER A 366 -11.41 6.14 -21.85
N ILE A 367 -12.61 5.91 -22.39
CA ILE A 367 -13.12 6.54 -23.58
C ILE A 367 -14.47 7.18 -23.27
N THR A 368 -14.66 8.41 -23.75
CA THR A 368 -15.96 9.09 -23.71
C THR A 368 -16.69 8.86 -25.04
N ALA A 369 -17.97 8.55 -24.95
CA ALA A 369 -18.81 8.39 -26.13
C ALA A 369 -18.83 9.68 -26.97
N SER A 370 -18.74 9.55 -28.26
CA SER A 370 -18.80 10.68 -29.20
C SER A 370 -20.16 11.37 -29.23
N ASN A 371 -21.21 10.62 -28.91
CA ASN A 371 -22.60 11.08 -28.74
C ASN A 371 -23.34 10.19 -27.76
N VAL A 372 -24.27 10.78 -26.99
CA VAL A 372 -25.17 10.04 -26.09
C VAL A 372 -26.60 10.38 -26.45
N GLU A 373 -27.37 9.38 -26.78
CA GLU A 373 -28.80 9.48 -27.12
C GLU A 373 -29.63 8.91 -25.97
N TRP A 374 -30.72 9.58 -25.63
CA TRP A 374 -31.67 9.11 -24.62
C TRP A 374 -33.00 8.71 -25.28
N ASN A 375 -33.39 7.47 -25.07
CA ASN A 375 -34.72 6.97 -25.47
C ASN A 375 -35.60 6.81 -24.22
N ALA A 376 -36.57 7.69 -24.07
CA ALA A 376 -37.46 7.72 -22.92
C ALA A 376 -38.45 6.52 -22.86
N ASP A 377 -38.90 6.04 -24.01
CA ASP A 377 -39.83 4.93 -24.09
C ASP A 377 -39.21 3.62 -23.67
N LEU A 378 -37.98 3.42 -24.00
CA LEU A 378 -37.17 2.26 -23.64
C LEU A 378 -36.42 2.46 -22.32
N LYS A 379 -36.43 3.65 -21.74
CA LYS A 379 -35.63 4.05 -20.58
C LYS A 379 -34.14 3.72 -20.80
N ARG A 380 -33.63 3.99 -21.99
CA ARG A 380 -32.30 3.55 -22.46
C ARG A 380 -31.43 4.73 -22.87
N ALA A 381 -30.21 4.76 -22.33
CA ALA A 381 -29.16 5.63 -22.85
C ALA A 381 -28.31 4.85 -23.86
N ILE A 382 -27.93 5.49 -24.93
CA ILE A 382 -27.13 4.90 -26.01
C ILE A 382 -25.87 5.76 -26.19
N GLY A 383 -24.73 5.21 -25.89
CA GLY A 383 -23.44 5.86 -26.12
C GLY A 383 -22.77 5.32 -27.38
N ASN A 384 -22.37 6.20 -28.26
CA ASN A 384 -21.68 5.84 -29.51
C ASN A 384 -20.15 5.98 -29.33
N TYR A 385 -19.42 4.91 -29.59
CA TYR A 385 -17.95 4.86 -29.52
C TYR A 385 -17.40 4.58 -30.92
N SER A 386 -16.95 5.64 -31.61
CA SER A 386 -16.48 5.57 -33.01
C SER A 386 -14.96 5.50 -33.06
N GLY A 387 -14.44 4.89 -34.15
CA GLY A 387 -13.00 4.85 -34.45
C GLY A 387 -12.21 3.82 -33.62
N ILE A 388 -12.89 2.91 -32.99
CA ILE A 388 -12.24 1.84 -32.22
C ILE A 388 -12.37 0.55 -33.01
N THR A 389 -11.23 -0.02 -33.36
CA THR A 389 -11.11 -1.37 -33.92
C THR A 389 -10.50 -2.27 -32.86
N ALA A 390 -11.17 -3.31 -32.48
CA ALA A 390 -10.65 -4.26 -31.50
C ALA A 390 -11.16 -5.66 -31.75
N THR A 391 -10.42 -6.67 -31.31
CA THR A 391 -10.79 -8.08 -31.41
C THR A 391 -11.40 -8.59 -30.11
N ASP A 392 -11.09 -7.95 -28.98
CA ASP A 392 -11.66 -8.24 -27.67
C ASP A 392 -11.92 -6.96 -26.90
N ILE A 393 -13.15 -6.77 -26.40
CA ILE A 393 -13.54 -5.63 -25.57
C ILE A 393 -14.22 -6.09 -24.31
N GLN A 394 -13.70 -5.64 -23.19
CA GLN A 394 -14.24 -5.84 -21.87
C GLN A 394 -14.54 -4.51 -21.20
N ILE A 395 -15.76 -4.34 -20.67
CA ILE A 395 -16.10 -3.14 -19.90
C ILE A 395 -15.71 -3.33 -18.43
N VAL A 396 -14.97 -2.37 -17.90
CA VAL A 396 -14.48 -2.39 -16.49
C VAL A 396 -15.28 -1.45 -15.63
N SER A 397 -15.64 -0.28 -16.15
CA SER A 397 -16.45 0.70 -15.45
C SER A 397 -17.21 1.58 -16.41
N LEU A 398 -18.36 2.07 -15.97
CA LEU A 398 -19.23 2.96 -16.75
C LEU A 398 -19.65 4.15 -15.90
N PHE A 399 -19.55 5.34 -16.46
CA PHE A 399 -20.00 6.58 -15.88
C PHE A 399 -21.05 7.25 -16.78
N LEU A 400 -22.14 7.65 -16.19
CA LEU A 400 -23.14 8.53 -16.80
C LEU A 400 -23.05 9.88 -16.09
N GLN A 401 -22.66 10.94 -16.79
CA GLN A 401 -22.48 12.28 -16.22
C GLN A 401 -21.73 12.29 -14.88
N ASN A 402 -20.58 11.74 -14.80
CA ASN A 402 -19.77 11.62 -13.57
C ASN A 402 -20.32 10.68 -12.47
N VAL A 403 -21.47 10.02 -12.68
CA VAL A 403 -22.00 8.99 -11.78
C VAL A 403 -21.54 7.62 -12.27
N GLN A 404 -20.80 6.90 -11.45
CA GLN A 404 -20.39 5.53 -11.76
C GLN A 404 -21.62 4.61 -11.60
N VAL A 405 -21.95 3.88 -12.66
CA VAL A 405 -23.12 2.99 -12.71
C VAL A 405 -22.74 1.52 -12.88
N LEU A 406 -21.47 1.27 -13.24
CA LEU A 406 -20.87 -0.06 -13.35
C LEU A 406 -19.45 -0.06 -12.77
#